data_a17184acdfb36ea69bb0fb6a466b6778
#
_entry.id   a17184acdfb36ea69bb0fb6a466b6778
#
_cell.length_a   1.000
_cell.length_b   1.000
_cell.length_c   1.000
_cell.angle_alpha   90.00
_cell.angle_beta   90.00
_cell.angle_gamma   90.00
#
_symmetry.space_group_name_H-M   'P 1'
#
loop_
_entity.id
_entity.type
_entity.pdbx_description
1 polymer ?
#
loop_
_entity_poly.entity_id
_entity_poly.type
_entity_poly.pdbx_seq_one_letter_code
_entity_poly.pdbx_strand_id
1 'polypeptide(L)'
;LQAAKGTNVQVFVSTFYAEGGNKTFDDGIKAYINGNADAKTTNGGDDTISAVTAMGYDVYYVALEALKAAGSTDPAKVMEALPGVTYDGVSGHIAFDETGDAIRDTAYIKTIDTAANVWKFVTQQKAS
;
A
#
# COMPACT_ATOMS: atom_id res chain seq x y z
N LEU A 1 -6.77 8.20 15.35
CA LEU A 1 -7.78 9.21 15.01
C LEU A 1 -8.57 9.67 16.25
N GLN A 2 -9.13 8.76 17.05
CA GLN A 2 -10.02 9.11 18.17
C GLN A 2 -9.41 10.12 19.17
N ALA A 3 -8.11 9.97 19.49
CA ALA A 3 -7.42 10.88 20.42
C ALA A 3 -7.25 12.31 19.88
N ALA A 4 -7.32 12.50 18.58
CA ALA A 4 -7.18 13.81 17.94
C ALA A 4 -8.52 14.49 17.65
N LYS A 5 -9.63 13.77 17.82
CA LYS A 5 -10.98 14.27 17.50
C LYS A 5 -11.32 15.52 18.31
N GLY A 6 -11.71 16.59 17.62
CA GLY A 6 -12.12 17.84 18.25
C GLY A 6 -10.98 18.65 18.89
N THR A 7 -9.72 18.27 18.63
CA THR A 7 -8.54 19.04 19.08
C THR A 7 -7.99 19.92 17.96
N ASN A 8 -7.04 20.80 18.28
CA ASN A 8 -6.30 21.61 17.31
C ASN A 8 -4.92 21.01 16.97
N VAL A 9 -4.72 19.72 17.28
CA VAL A 9 -3.47 19.02 16.99
C VAL A 9 -3.31 18.85 15.48
N GLN A 10 -2.11 19.14 14.97
CA GLN A 10 -1.71 18.83 13.61
C GLN A 10 -0.79 17.61 13.61
N VAL A 11 -1.21 16.55 12.93
CA VAL A 11 -0.44 15.32 12.78
C VAL A 11 -0.21 15.07 11.29
N PHE A 12 1.05 14.83 10.92
CA PHE A 12 1.42 14.41 9.56
C PHE A 12 2.05 13.03 9.63
N VAL A 13 1.65 12.18 8.69
CA VAL A 13 2.15 10.80 8.58
C VAL A 13 2.58 10.56 7.15
N SER A 14 3.78 10.00 6.98
CA SER A 14 4.21 9.43 5.71
C SER A 14 3.71 8.00 5.57
N THR A 15 3.31 7.62 4.36
CA THR A 15 2.78 6.28 4.07
C THR A 15 3.03 5.94 2.60
N PHE A 16 2.79 4.69 2.22
CA PHE A 16 3.02 4.20 0.86
C PHE A 16 1.77 4.16 -0.01
N TYR A 17 0.61 4.55 0.52
CA TYR A 17 -0.64 4.60 -0.23
C TYR A 17 -1.60 5.65 0.33
N ALA A 18 -2.35 6.28 -0.56
CA ALA A 18 -3.49 7.13 -0.21
C ALA A 18 -4.68 6.76 -1.10
N GLU A 19 -5.86 6.59 -0.50
CA GLU A 19 -7.11 6.38 -1.24
C GLU A 19 -7.32 7.49 -2.27
N GLY A 20 -7.88 7.14 -3.43
CA GLY A 20 -8.03 8.00 -4.59
C GLY A 20 -6.88 7.87 -5.60
N GLY A 21 -5.77 7.22 -5.25
CA GLY A 21 -4.64 6.99 -6.15
C GLY A 21 -4.94 5.99 -7.26
N ASN A 22 -5.75 4.97 -6.97
CA ASN A 22 -6.20 3.98 -7.94
C ASN A 22 -7.66 3.58 -7.69
N LYS A 23 -8.58 4.17 -8.46
CA LYS A 23 -10.01 3.97 -8.25
C LYS A 23 -10.44 2.50 -8.39
N THR A 24 -9.90 1.76 -9.34
CA THR A 24 -10.27 0.35 -9.56
C THR A 24 -9.87 -0.52 -8.37
N PHE A 25 -8.67 -0.30 -7.85
CA PHE A 25 -8.19 -0.98 -6.65
C PHE A 25 -9.04 -0.60 -5.43
N ASP A 26 -9.28 0.70 -5.22
CA ASP A 26 -10.06 1.20 -4.08
C ASP A 26 -11.48 0.60 -4.07
N ASP A 27 -12.18 0.67 -5.19
CA ASP A 27 -13.53 0.13 -5.32
C ASP A 27 -13.56 -1.39 -5.07
N GLY A 28 -12.58 -2.13 -5.60
CA GLY A 28 -12.47 -3.58 -5.40
C GLY A 28 -12.24 -3.97 -3.94
N ILE A 29 -11.31 -3.29 -3.27
CA ILE A 29 -11.00 -3.55 -1.85
C ILE A 29 -12.20 -3.17 -0.96
N LYS A 30 -12.83 -2.02 -1.19
CA LYS A 30 -14.02 -1.60 -0.43
C LYS A 30 -15.20 -2.55 -0.64
N ALA A 31 -15.42 -3.01 -1.86
CA ALA A 31 -16.45 -4.00 -2.15
C ALA A 31 -16.20 -5.31 -1.38
N TYR A 32 -14.95 -5.79 -1.35
CA TYR A 32 -14.56 -6.97 -0.59
C TYR A 32 -14.79 -6.79 0.93
N ILE A 33 -14.30 -5.70 1.50
CA ILE A 33 -14.44 -5.41 2.93
C ILE A 33 -15.92 -5.29 3.31
N ASN A 34 -16.72 -4.56 2.55
CA ASN A 34 -18.14 -4.35 2.84
C ASN A 34 -19.00 -5.59 2.57
N GLY A 35 -18.57 -6.48 1.67
CA GLY A 35 -19.23 -7.76 1.41
C GLY A 35 -18.86 -8.89 2.37
N ASN A 36 -17.88 -8.68 3.27
CA ASN A 36 -17.37 -9.71 4.17
C ASN A 36 -17.27 -9.18 5.61
N ALA A 37 -18.11 -9.68 6.50
CA ALA A 37 -18.19 -9.23 7.90
C ALA A 37 -16.88 -9.44 8.68
N ASP A 38 -16.19 -10.55 8.43
CA ASP A 38 -14.91 -10.85 9.10
C ASP A 38 -13.81 -9.91 8.60
N ALA A 39 -13.75 -9.66 7.28
CA ALA A 39 -12.83 -8.70 6.70
C ALA A 39 -13.07 -7.29 7.27
N LYS A 40 -14.31 -6.87 7.39
CA LYS A 40 -14.68 -5.58 7.98
C LYS A 40 -14.27 -5.47 9.45
N THR A 41 -14.52 -6.51 10.24
CA THR A 41 -14.11 -6.56 11.63
C THR A 41 -12.60 -6.50 11.78
N THR A 42 -11.87 -7.27 10.99
CA THR A 42 -10.40 -7.28 10.96
C THR A 42 -9.82 -5.92 10.52
N ASN A 43 -10.53 -5.21 9.64
CA ASN A 43 -10.15 -3.86 9.17
C ASN A 43 -10.52 -2.74 10.17
N GLY A 44 -10.92 -3.08 11.39
CA GLY A 44 -11.26 -2.09 12.43
C GLY A 44 -12.69 -1.55 12.37
N GLY A 45 -13.58 -2.19 11.60
CA GLY A 45 -15.02 -1.88 11.53
C GLY A 45 -15.41 -0.91 10.40
N ASP A 46 -14.45 -0.35 9.67
CA ASP A 46 -14.69 0.50 8.51
C ASP A 46 -14.08 -0.09 7.22
N ASP A 47 -14.14 0.64 6.11
CA ASP A 47 -13.59 0.22 4.82
C ASP A 47 -12.37 1.05 4.38
N THR A 48 -11.70 1.69 5.33
CA THR A 48 -10.47 2.46 5.09
C THR A 48 -9.37 1.56 4.54
N ILE A 49 -8.76 1.98 3.44
CA ILE A 49 -7.67 1.23 2.81
C ILE A 49 -6.34 1.66 3.41
N SER A 50 -5.65 0.71 4.05
CA SER A 50 -4.31 0.95 4.59
C SER A 50 -3.23 0.80 3.51
N ALA A 51 -2.06 1.42 3.74
CA ALA A 51 -0.90 1.20 2.88
C ALA A 51 -0.46 -0.27 2.85
N VAL A 52 -0.64 -0.99 3.95
CA VAL A 52 -0.33 -2.43 4.04
C VAL A 52 -1.22 -3.24 3.10
N THR A 53 -2.50 -2.87 2.96
CA THR A 53 -3.41 -3.52 2.00
C THR A 53 -2.93 -3.34 0.56
N ALA A 54 -2.52 -2.11 0.19
CA ALA A 54 -1.98 -1.83 -1.14
C ALA A 54 -0.66 -2.59 -1.40
N MET A 55 0.24 -2.59 -0.41
CA MET A 55 1.50 -3.33 -0.51
C MET A 55 1.29 -4.84 -0.59
N GLY A 56 0.33 -5.39 0.16
CA GLY A 56 -0.01 -6.81 0.09
C GLY A 56 -0.58 -7.22 -1.28
N TYR A 57 -1.36 -6.34 -1.90
CA TYR A 57 -1.83 -6.53 -3.26
C TYR A 57 -0.66 -6.55 -4.26
N ASP A 58 0.24 -5.58 -4.17
CA ASP A 58 1.39 -5.50 -5.07
C ASP A 58 2.36 -6.67 -4.88
N VAL A 59 2.60 -7.14 -3.66
CA VAL A 59 3.45 -8.31 -3.36
C VAL A 59 2.99 -9.56 -4.10
N TYR A 60 1.69 -9.77 -4.25
CA TYR A 60 1.18 -10.88 -5.03
C TYR A 60 1.65 -10.81 -6.49
N TYR A 61 1.56 -9.65 -7.12
CA TYR A 61 2.00 -9.48 -8.53
C TYR A 61 3.52 -9.51 -8.67
N VAL A 62 4.25 -8.92 -7.73
CA VAL A 62 5.73 -9.04 -7.69
C VAL A 62 6.15 -10.51 -7.64
N ALA A 63 5.50 -11.33 -6.81
CA ALA A 63 5.77 -12.76 -6.75
C ALA A 63 5.47 -13.47 -8.08
N LEU A 64 4.37 -13.09 -8.76
CA LEU A 64 4.06 -13.62 -10.09
C LEU A 64 5.12 -13.25 -11.14
N GLU A 65 5.59 -12.00 -11.15
CA GLU A 65 6.65 -11.57 -12.06
C GLU A 65 7.98 -12.28 -11.75
N ALA A 66 8.31 -12.50 -10.48
CA ALA A 66 9.49 -13.27 -10.09
C ALA A 66 9.41 -14.73 -10.56
N LEU A 67 8.25 -15.39 -10.43
CA LEU A 67 8.00 -16.74 -10.95
C LEU A 67 8.16 -16.80 -12.48
N LYS A 68 7.63 -15.81 -13.19
CA LYS A 68 7.76 -15.71 -14.66
C LYS A 68 9.23 -15.53 -15.06
N ALA A 69 9.94 -14.61 -14.39
CA ALA A 69 11.36 -14.34 -14.66
C ALA A 69 12.24 -15.58 -14.39
N ALA A 70 11.95 -16.32 -13.33
CA ALA A 70 12.66 -17.55 -12.97
C ALA A 70 12.35 -18.71 -13.94
N GLY A 71 11.19 -18.68 -14.63
CA GLY A 71 10.69 -19.82 -15.40
C GLY A 71 10.54 -21.10 -14.57
N SER A 72 10.37 -20.98 -13.25
CA SER A 72 10.41 -22.09 -12.30
C SER A 72 9.66 -21.75 -11.02
N THR A 73 9.12 -22.77 -10.34
CA THR A 73 8.58 -22.66 -8.99
C THR A 73 9.61 -23.05 -7.90
N ASP A 74 10.84 -23.33 -8.29
CA ASP A 74 11.94 -23.59 -7.35
C ASP A 74 12.27 -22.28 -6.59
N PRO A 75 12.18 -22.27 -5.23
CA PRO A 75 12.40 -21.06 -4.45
C PRO A 75 13.77 -20.42 -4.67
N ALA A 76 14.82 -21.23 -4.85
CA ALA A 76 16.17 -20.71 -5.06
C ALA A 76 16.27 -19.93 -6.38
N LYS A 77 15.68 -20.48 -7.46
CA LYS A 77 15.63 -19.80 -8.77
C LYS A 77 14.77 -18.54 -8.74
N VAL A 78 13.67 -18.57 -8.00
CA VAL A 78 12.80 -17.38 -7.84
C VAL A 78 13.55 -16.26 -7.09
N MET A 79 14.27 -16.61 -6.03
CA MET A 79 15.09 -15.64 -5.28
C MET A 79 16.26 -15.09 -6.11
N GLU A 80 16.87 -15.92 -6.97
CA GLU A 80 17.91 -15.47 -7.90
C GLU A 80 17.38 -14.48 -8.95
N ALA A 81 16.13 -14.67 -9.40
CA ALA A 81 15.49 -13.81 -10.38
C ALA A 81 14.95 -12.47 -9.79
N LEU A 82 14.64 -12.45 -8.48
CA LEU A 82 13.95 -11.33 -7.83
C LEU A 82 14.65 -9.97 -7.97
N PRO A 83 15.99 -9.84 -7.87
CA PRO A 83 16.66 -8.55 -8.06
C PRO A 83 16.44 -7.92 -9.44
N GLY A 84 16.12 -8.72 -10.46
CA GLY A 84 15.81 -8.23 -11.81
C GLY A 84 14.34 -7.87 -12.03
N VAL A 85 13.47 -8.11 -11.05
CA VAL A 85 12.03 -7.84 -11.15
C VAL A 85 11.74 -6.37 -10.88
N THR A 86 10.94 -5.76 -11.77
CA THR A 86 10.33 -4.46 -11.55
C THR A 86 8.81 -4.56 -11.73
N TYR A 87 8.05 -3.79 -10.97
CA TYR A 87 6.60 -3.79 -11.06
C TYR A 87 6.02 -2.40 -10.74
N ASP A 88 5.14 -1.91 -11.62
CA ASP A 88 4.38 -0.68 -11.37
C ASP A 88 3.05 -1.03 -10.71
N GLY A 89 3.06 -1.02 -9.37
CA GLY A 89 1.94 -1.41 -8.54
C GLY A 89 1.03 -0.25 -8.14
N VAL A 90 -0.03 -0.57 -7.39
CA VAL A 90 -0.94 0.44 -6.84
C VAL A 90 -0.27 1.29 -5.76
N SER A 91 0.75 0.75 -5.09
CA SER A 91 1.57 1.48 -4.11
C SER A 91 2.78 2.20 -4.72
N GLY A 92 2.89 2.24 -6.05
CA GLY A 92 3.97 2.89 -6.80
C GLY A 92 4.92 1.90 -7.48
N HIS A 93 6.02 2.45 -8.01
CA HIS A 93 7.07 1.64 -8.63
C HIS A 93 7.82 0.82 -7.58
N ILE A 94 8.04 -0.46 -7.89
CA ILE A 94 8.77 -1.42 -7.05
C ILE A 94 9.92 -1.99 -7.85
N ALA A 95 11.12 -1.87 -7.32
CA ALA A 95 12.33 -2.52 -7.78
C ALA A 95 13.11 -2.99 -6.55
N PHE A 96 14.17 -3.76 -6.73
CA PHE A 96 14.97 -4.29 -5.64
C PHE A 96 16.44 -3.90 -5.80
N ASP A 97 17.12 -3.63 -4.71
CA ASP A 97 18.56 -3.45 -4.69
C ASP A 97 19.30 -4.79 -4.54
N GLU A 98 20.63 -4.73 -4.50
CA GLU A 98 21.49 -5.90 -4.39
C GLU A 98 21.31 -6.68 -3.07
N THR A 99 20.74 -6.04 -2.04
CA THR A 99 20.47 -6.65 -0.73
C THR A 99 19.07 -7.25 -0.64
N GLY A 100 18.22 -6.99 -1.65
CA GLY A 100 16.84 -7.44 -1.71
C GLY A 100 15.85 -6.47 -1.08
N ASP A 101 16.30 -5.27 -0.72
CA ASP A 101 15.42 -4.22 -0.22
C ASP A 101 14.68 -3.52 -1.36
N ALA A 102 13.42 -3.20 -1.13
CA ALA A 102 12.61 -2.51 -2.13
C ALA A 102 13.05 -1.04 -2.29
N ILE A 103 13.45 -0.68 -3.50
CA ILE A 103 13.74 0.71 -3.88
C ILE A 103 12.41 1.44 -4.07
N ARG A 104 12.20 2.50 -3.30
CA ARG A 104 11.02 3.36 -3.39
C ARG A 104 11.44 4.83 -3.36
N ASP A 105 10.89 5.60 -4.27
CA ASP A 105 11.18 7.03 -4.42
C ASP A 105 10.02 7.93 -3.99
N THR A 106 8.91 7.34 -3.59
CA THR A 106 7.66 8.07 -3.38
C THR A 106 7.05 7.77 -2.02
N ALA A 107 6.64 8.83 -1.33
CA ALA A 107 5.84 8.77 -0.11
C ALA A 107 4.58 9.64 -0.23
N TYR A 108 3.50 9.20 0.41
CA TYR A 108 2.26 9.96 0.52
C TYR A 108 2.17 10.59 1.91
N ILE A 109 1.91 11.88 1.97
CA ILE A 109 1.73 12.59 3.24
C ILE A 109 0.24 12.73 3.51
N LYS A 110 -0.16 12.28 4.67
CA LYS A 110 -1.54 12.40 5.18
C LYS A 110 -1.56 13.24 6.46
N THR A 111 -2.68 13.88 6.71
CA THR A 111 -2.99 14.55 7.98
C THR A 111 -4.33 14.07 8.51
N ILE A 112 -4.68 14.45 9.73
CA ILE A 112 -5.97 14.17 10.33
C ILE A 112 -6.85 15.40 10.18
N ASP A 113 -8.04 15.23 9.60
CA ASP A 113 -9.15 16.16 9.81
C ASP A 113 -9.77 15.84 11.17
N THR A 114 -9.45 16.65 12.17
CA THR A 114 -9.87 16.41 13.56
C THR A 114 -11.37 16.65 13.78
N ALA A 115 -12.00 17.46 12.94
CA ALA A 115 -13.44 17.71 13.00
C ALA A 115 -14.21 16.52 12.43
N ALA A 116 -13.83 16.05 11.24
CA ALA A 116 -14.46 14.91 10.58
C ALA A 116 -13.98 13.56 11.11
N ASN A 117 -12.86 13.53 11.84
CA ASN A 117 -12.20 12.33 12.34
C ASN A 117 -11.80 11.33 11.23
N VAL A 118 -11.26 11.86 10.13
CA VAL A 118 -10.82 11.09 8.97
C VAL A 118 -9.40 11.45 8.56
N TRP A 119 -8.72 10.52 7.89
CA TRP A 119 -7.46 10.80 7.21
C TRP A 119 -7.70 11.64 5.97
N LYS A 120 -6.86 12.63 5.75
CA LYS A 120 -6.88 13.51 4.60
C LYS A 120 -5.53 13.46 3.88
N PHE A 121 -5.55 13.23 2.59
CA PHE A 121 -4.36 13.34 1.73
C PHE A 121 -3.90 14.80 1.69
N VAL A 122 -2.59 15.01 1.80
CA VAL A 122 -1.95 16.32 1.71
C VAL A 122 -1.17 16.47 0.43
N THR A 123 -0.20 15.58 0.22
CA THR A 123 0.66 15.63 -0.97
C THR A 123 1.39 14.30 -1.17
N GLN A 124 1.90 14.11 -2.38
CA GLN A 124 2.87 13.09 -2.71
C GLN A 124 4.25 13.73 -2.72
N GLN A 125 5.20 13.12 -2.04
CA GLN A 125 6.58 13.57 -1.99
C GLN A 125 7.47 12.54 -2.69
N LYS A 126 8.30 13.01 -3.62
CA LYS A 126 9.35 12.19 -4.23
C LYS A 126 10.68 12.45 -3.54
N ALA A 127 11.48 11.38 -3.41
CA ALA A 127 12.90 11.52 -3.07
C ALA A 127 13.63 12.24 -4.20
N SER A 128 14.53 13.13 -3.84
CA SER A 128 15.39 13.87 -4.78
C SER A 128 16.67 13.10 -5.05
#